data_a156017b6f0a8ae297db5be4332e5c6c
#
_entry.id   a156017b6f0a8ae297db5be4332e5c6c
#
_cell.length_a   1.000
_cell.length_b   1.000
_cell.length_c   1.000
_cell.angle_alpha   90.00
_cell.angle_beta   90.00
_cell.angle_gamma   90.00
#
_symmetry.space_group_name_H-M   'P 1'
#
loop_
_entity.id
_entity.type
_entity.pdbx_description
1 polymer ?
#
loop_
_entity_poly.entity_id
_entity_poly.type
_entity_poly.pdbx_seq_one_letter_code
_entity_poly.pdbx_strand_id
1 'polypeptide(L)'
;LQTVRIPYEGEPLEGVQVMGILETRNLDFENVVLLSMNDDNFPGNHMAQASFVPYNLRAAYGLPTPEHHEGVYAYYFYRLVQRARRVWMLYCSHADDKSTGEPSRYIYQLDYESGFPVRKVEVGVDVNLAETDPIEVAKDEGIMQRLGRFTDPESKATLSPTAFFRYV
;
A
#
# COMPACT_ATOMS: atom_id res chain seq x y z
N LEU A 1 1.88 -4.47 16.11
CA LEU A 1 3.03 -4.02 15.31
C LEU A 1 2.96 -2.55 14.90
N GLN A 2 1.76 -1.94 14.80
CA GLN A 2 1.60 -0.53 14.41
C GLN A 2 2.13 0.49 15.44
N THR A 3 2.42 0.07 16.66
CA THR A 3 2.88 0.95 17.74
C THR A 3 4.39 0.95 17.96
N VAL A 4 5.12 0.09 17.27
CA VAL A 4 6.58 0.01 17.39
C VAL A 4 7.20 1.04 16.46
N ARG A 5 7.80 2.08 17.03
CA ARG A 5 8.61 3.06 16.28
C ARG A 5 10.08 2.73 16.50
N ILE A 6 10.79 2.51 15.43
CA ILE A 6 12.25 2.39 15.45
C ILE A 6 12.81 3.81 15.26
N PRO A 7 13.49 4.38 16.26
CA PRO A 7 14.13 5.67 16.09
C PRO A 7 15.22 5.55 15.03
N TYR A 8 15.24 6.45 14.10
CA TYR A 8 16.24 6.54 13.05
C TYR A 8 17.17 7.72 13.38
N GLU A 9 18.43 7.44 13.63
CA GLU A 9 19.44 8.47 13.85
C GLU A 9 20.28 8.63 12.58
N GLY A 10 20.31 9.83 12.05
CA GLY A 10 21.11 10.22 10.90
C GLY A 10 20.32 10.42 9.61
N GLU A 11 20.89 11.21 8.71
CA GLU A 11 20.39 11.36 7.35
C GLU A 11 21.04 10.30 6.47
N PRO A 12 20.26 9.42 5.82
CA PRO A 12 20.81 8.44 4.91
C PRO A 12 21.30 9.14 3.65
N LEU A 13 22.62 9.25 3.49
CA LEU A 13 23.25 9.84 2.32
C LEU A 13 23.48 8.84 1.19
N GLU A 14 23.39 7.54 1.49
CA GLU A 14 23.67 6.46 0.57
C GLU A 14 22.56 5.40 0.60
N GLY A 15 22.34 4.71 -0.51
CA GLY A 15 21.37 3.64 -0.63
C GLY A 15 20.00 4.08 -1.14
N VAL A 16 19.00 3.23 -0.93
CA VAL A 16 17.63 3.49 -1.35
C VAL A 16 16.96 4.44 -0.38
N GLN A 17 16.42 5.53 -0.91
CA GLN A 17 15.66 6.52 -0.16
C GLN A 17 14.16 6.24 -0.34
N VAL A 18 13.43 6.07 0.76
CA VAL A 18 11.98 5.92 0.75
C VAL A 18 11.36 7.13 1.43
N MET A 19 10.59 7.91 0.68
CA MET A 19 10.01 9.15 1.16
C MET A 19 8.68 9.45 0.48
N GLY A 20 7.88 10.32 1.07
CA GLY A 20 6.66 10.82 0.44
C GLY A 20 6.98 11.85 -0.64
N ILE A 21 5.99 12.15 -1.48
CA ILE A 21 6.16 13.12 -2.58
C ILE A 21 6.51 14.53 -2.10
N LEU A 22 6.03 14.91 -0.92
CA LEU A 22 6.29 16.24 -0.36
C LEU A 22 7.72 16.38 0.16
N GLU A 23 8.32 15.31 0.61
CA GLU A 23 9.70 15.25 1.11
C GLU A 23 10.72 15.27 -0.03
N THR A 24 10.30 14.97 -1.26
CA THR A 24 11.17 15.01 -2.46
C THR A 24 11.44 16.43 -2.96
N ARG A 25 10.89 17.46 -2.32
CA ARG A 25 11.06 18.86 -2.76
C ARG A 25 12.52 19.25 -2.87
N ASN A 26 12.86 19.83 -4.02
CA ASN A 26 14.21 20.30 -4.36
C ASN A 26 15.30 19.21 -4.39
N LEU A 27 14.90 17.95 -4.34
CA LEU A 27 15.80 16.82 -4.53
C LEU A 27 15.74 16.33 -5.97
N ASP A 28 16.88 15.93 -6.50
CA ASP A 28 17.01 15.34 -7.81
C ASP A 28 17.52 13.90 -7.65
N PHE A 29 16.92 12.98 -8.38
CA PHE A 29 17.29 11.57 -8.34
C PHE A 29 17.52 11.05 -9.76
N GLU A 30 18.54 10.24 -9.93
CA GLU A 30 18.82 9.60 -11.23
C GLU A 30 17.79 8.49 -11.53
N ASN A 31 17.39 7.75 -10.51
CA ASN A 31 16.45 6.65 -10.60
C ASN A 31 15.29 6.90 -9.62
N VAL A 32 14.07 6.87 -10.14
CA VAL A 32 12.85 7.13 -9.36
C VAL A 32 11.89 5.97 -9.52
N VAL A 33 11.40 5.46 -8.39
CA VAL A 33 10.34 4.47 -8.33
C VAL A 33 9.15 5.08 -7.61
N LEU A 34 8.06 5.24 -8.32
CA LEU A 34 6.80 5.77 -7.78
C LEU A 34 5.85 4.59 -7.54
N LEU A 35 5.44 4.44 -6.29
CA LEU A 35 4.52 3.38 -5.86
C LEU A 35 3.09 3.93 -5.77
N SER A 36 2.12 3.04 -5.90
CA SER A 36 0.69 3.36 -5.76
C SER A 36 0.22 4.48 -6.70
N MET A 37 0.67 4.43 -7.95
CA MET A 37 0.31 5.39 -8.99
C MET A 37 -1.09 5.11 -9.58
N ASN A 38 -2.07 4.90 -8.69
CA ASN A 38 -3.48 4.86 -9.04
C ASN A 38 -4.08 6.27 -8.90
N ASP A 39 -5.07 6.62 -9.70
CA ASP A 39 -5.65 7.98 -9.74
C ASP A 39 -6.34 8.37 -8.42
N ASP A 40 -6.88 7.41 -7.71
CA ASP A 40 -7.46 7.57 -6.38
C ASP A 40 -6.42 7.81 -5.27
N ASN A 41 -5.16 7.39 -5.46
CA ASN A 41 -4.06 7.61 -4.53
C ASN A 41 -3.19 8.82 -4.90
N PHE A 42 -2.90 8.96 -6.21
CA PHE A 42 -2.04 10.03 -6.70
C PHE A 42 -2.51 10.56 -8.08
N PRO A 43 -3.00 11.82 -8.17
CA PRO A 43 -3.01 12.85 -7.11
C PRO A 43 -3.99 12.58 -5.97
N GLY A 44 -4.93 11.64 -6.12
CA GLY A 44 -5.97 11.37 -5.16
C GLY A 44 -7.02 12.48 -5.05
N ASN A 45 -8.11 12.19 -4.38
CA ASN A 45 -9.18 13.16 -4.12
C ASN A 45 -9.13 13.65 -2.66
N HIS A 46 -8.06 14.34 -2.29
CA HIS A 46 -7.85 14.81 -0.93
C HIS A 46 -8.78 15.94 -0.49
N MET A 47 -9.57 16.50 -1.41
CA MET A 47 -10.49 17.60 -1.12
C MET A 47 -11.89 17.17 -0.69
N ALA A 48 -12.16 15.88 -0.61
CA ALA A 48 -13.42 15.37 -0.06
C ALA A 48 -13.59 15.65 1.45
N GLN A 49 -12.54 16.10 2.14
CA GLN A 49 -12.66 16.63 3.50
C GLN A 49 -13.24 18.04 3.44
N ALA A 50 -14.55 18.08 3.53
CA ALA A 50 -15.37 19.25 3.42
C ALA A 50 -14.90 20.39 4.32
N SER A 51 -14.36 21.41 3.74
CA SER A 51 -14.38 22.72 4.36
C SER A 51 -15.80 23.24 4.30
N PHE A 52 -16.29 23.81 5.41
CA PHE A 52 -17.59 24.48 5.45
C PHE A 52 -17.67 25.74 4.55
N VAL A 53 -16.52 26.15 3.96
CA VAL A 53 -16.48 27.30 3.05
C VAL A 53 -16.83 26.83 1.65
N PRO A 54 -17.94 27.32 1.05
CA PRO A 54 -18.33 27.00 -0.31
C PRO A 54 -17.26 27.38 -1.33
N TYR A 55 -17.21 26.64 -2.44
CA TYR A 55 -16.25 26.86 -3.52
C TYR A 55 -16.23 28.31 -4.04
N ASN A 56 -17.42 28.90 -4.23
CA ASN A 56 -17.56 30.26 -4.75
C ASN A 56 -16.88 31.30 -3.83
N LEU A 57 -17.02 31.12 -2.51
CA LEU A 57 -16.35 32.00 -1.55
C LEU A 57 -14.84 31.77 -1.55
N ARG A 58 -14.38 30.52 -1.70
CA ARG A 58 -12.97 30.23 -1.80
C ARG A 58 -12.36 30.92 -3.00
N ALA A 59 -12.96 30.78 -4.17
CA ALA A 59 -12.50 31.42 -5.39
C ALA A 59 -12.50 32.96 -5.28
N ALA A 60 -13.55 33.55 -4.70
CA ALA A 60 -13.69 35.00 -4.56
C ALA A 60 -12.66 35.61 -3.58
N TYR A 61 -12.26 34.89 -2.55
CA TYR A 61 -11.34 35.38 -1.52
C TYR A 61 -9.92 34.81 -1.63
N GLY A 62 -9.59 34.17 -2.76
CA GLY A 62 -8.23 33.62 -2.99
C GLY A 62 -7.83 32.49 -2.06
N LEU A 63 -8.81 31.77 -1.51
CA LEU A 63 -8.54 30.57 -0.69
C LEU A 63 -8.18 29.39 -1.59
N PRO A 64 -7.40 28.44 -1.09
CA PRO A 64 -7.05 27.24 -1.87
C PRO A 64 -8.27 26.49 -2.37
N THR A 65 -8.33 26.27 -3.66
CA THR A 65 -9.36 25.49 -4.35
C THR A 65 -8.82 24.09 -4.73
N PRO A 66 -9.66 23.13 -5.13
CA PRO A 66 -9.20 21.82 -5.59
C PRO A 66 -8.14 21.92 -6.69
N GLU A 67 -8.33 22.84 -7.63
CA GLU A 67 -7.42 23.04 -8.75
C GLU A 67 -6.03 23.49 -8.31
N HIS A 68 -5.94 24.31 -7.26
CA HIS A 68 -4.65 24.69 -6.68
C HIS A 68 -3.94 23.47 -6.09
N HIS A 69 -4.68 22.59 -5.45
CA HIS A 69 -4.13 21.39 -4.87
C HIS A 69 -3.61 20.42 -5.95
N GLU A 70 -4.42 20.18 -6.99
CA GLU A 70 -4.00 19.39 -8.14
C GLU A 70 -2.76 19.99 -8.82
N GLY A 71 -2.71 21.30 -8.99
CA GLY A 71 -1.56 22.00 -9.54
C GLY A 71 -0.27 21.81 -8.72
N VAL A 72 -0.39 21.79 -7.39
CA VAL A 72 0.76 21.53 -6.49
C VAL A 72 1.27 20.09 -6.66
N TYR A 73 0.38 19.11 -6.71
CA TYR A 73 0.78 17.71 -6.92
C TYR A 73 1.37 17.48 -8.31
N ALA A 74 0.80 18.11 -9.34
CA ALA A 74 1.36 18.10 -10.68
C ALA A 74 2.78 18.67 -10.69
N TYR A 75 2.98 19.82 -10.04
CA TYR A 75 4.29 20.42 -9.91
C TYR A 75 5.31 19.49 -9.25
N TYR A 76 4.97 18.86 -8.13
CA TYR A 76 5.89 17.93 -7.46
C TYR A 76 6.21 16.73 -8.32
N PHE A 77 5.22 16.16 -8.99
CA PHE A 77 5.41 15.04 -9.90
C PHE A 77 6.37 15.39 -11.04
N TYR A 78 6.06 16.44 -11.80
CA TYR A 78 6.90 16.84 -12.91
C TYR A 78 8.29 17.32 -12.49
N ARG A 79 8.37 17.99 -11.33
CA ARG A 79 9.66 18.40 -10.78
C ARG A 79 10.54 17.21 -10.41
N LEU A 80 9.94 16.14 -9.89
CA LEU A 80 10.65 14.92 -9.53
C LEU A 80 11.13 14.15 -10.76
N VAL A 81 10.28 14.01 -11.79
CA VAL A 81 10.61 13.17 -12.95
C VAL A 81 11.47 13.88 -13.99
N GLN A 82 11.43 15.21 -14.09
CA GLN A 82 12.08 15.97 -15.16
C GLN A 82 13.60 15.78 -15.27
N ARG A 83 14.28 15.44 -14.17
CA ARG A 83 15.73 15.23 -14.12
C ARG A 83 16.10 13.78 -13.88
N ALA A 84 15.14 12.91 -13.73
CA ALA A 84 15.38 11.49 -13.57
C ALA A 84 15.80 10.87 -14.91
N ARG A 85 16.78 9.99 -14.85
CA ARG A 85 17.22 9.22 -16.00
C ARG A 85 16.32 8.02 -16.26
N ARG A 86 15.79 7.42 -15.18
CA ARG A 86 14.88 6.29 -15.24
C ARG A 86 13.76 6.50 -14.23
N VAL A 87 12.53 6.28 -14.69
CA VAL A 87 11.33 6.39 -13.86
C VAL A 87 10.53 5.10 -14.01
N TRP A 88 10.17 4.52 -12.89
CA TRP A 88 9.24 3.40 -12.82
C TRP A 88 8.00 3.86 -12.06
N MET A 89 6.85 3.63 -12.65
CA MET A 89 5.56 3.95 -12.05
C MET A 89 4.78 2.66 -11.87
N LEU A 90 4.48 2.31 -10.62
CA LEU A 90 3.77 1.10 -10.27
C LEU A 90 2.36 1.43 -9.81
N TYR A 91 1.38 0.80 -10.42
CA TYR A 91 -0.01 0.88 -9.99
C TYR A 91 -0.64 -0.50 -9.92
N CYS A 92 -1.72 -0.63 -9.16
CA CYS A 92 -2.48 -1.86 -9.07
C CYS A 92 -3.63 -1.79 -10.09
N SER A 93 -3.70 -2.74 -11.03
CA SER A 93 -4.78 -2.83 -12.01
C SER A 93 -6.03 -3.55 -11.48
N HIS A 94 -5.95 -4.11 -10.27
CA HIS A 94 -7.07 -4.79 -9.63
C HIS A 94 -7.96 -3.77 -8.92
N ALA A 95 -9.25 -3.78 -9.25
CA ALA A 95 -10.24 -2.98 -8.55
C ALA A 95 -10.68 -3.69 -7.27
N ASP A 96 -10.75 -2.95 -6.18
CA ASP A 96 -11.28 -3.41 -4.90
C ASP A 96 -12.19 -2.32 -4.29
N ASP A 97 -12.68 -2.53 -3.05
CA ASP A 97 -13.55 -1.56 -2.37
C ASP A 97 -12.88 -0.18 -2.12
N LYS A 98 -11.57 -0.07 -2.29
CA LYS A 98 -10.78 1.13 -1.99
C LYS A 98 -10.14 1.75 -3.22
N SER A 99 -10.00 0.99 -4.30
CA SER A 99 -9.33 1.44 -5.52
C SER A 99 -10.09 1.00 -6.76
N THR A 100 -10.22 1.92 -7.71
CA THR A 100 -10.83 1.65 -9.02
C THR A 100 -9.93 0.81 -9.93
N GLY A 101 -8.67 0.60 -9.55
CA GLY A 101 -7.68 -0.06 -10.40
C GLY A 101 -7.19 0.80 -11.58
N GLU A 102 -7.60 2.05 -11.66
CA GLU A 102 -7.20 2.95 -12.74
C GLU A 102 -5.80 3.55 -12.48
N PRO A 103 -4.94 3.58 -13.50
CA PRO A 103 -3.66 4.27 -13.38
C PRO A 103 -3.85 5.77 -13.24
N SER A 104 -2.92 6.41 -12.55
CA SER A 104 -2.89 7.86 -12.37
C SER A 104 -2.93 8.61 -13.72
N ARG A 105 -3.66 9.71 -13.76
CA ARG A 105 -3.72 10.62 -14.92
C ARG A 105 -2.34 11.08 -15.39
N TYR A 106 -1.36 11.15 -14.51
CA TYR A 106 0.01 11.53 -14.87
C TYR A 106 0.73 10.47 -15.72
N ILE A 107 0.38 9.19 -15.57
CA ILE A 107 0.88 8.11 -16.44
C ILE A 107 0.38 8.34 -17.87
N TYR A 108 -0.91 8.64 -18.02
CA TYR A 108 -1.51 8.95 -19.32
C TYR A 108 -0.92 10.21 -19.93
N GLN A 109 -0.73 11.26 -19.15
CA GLN A 109 -0.13 12.50 -19.64
C GLN A 109 1.28 12.27 -20.17
N LEU A 110 2.11 11.51 -19.44
CA LEU A 110 3.44 11.17 -19.92
C LEU A 110 3.39 10.30 -21.18
N ASP A 111 2.50 9.33 -21.26
CA ASP A 111 2.38 8.42 -22.39
C ASP A 111 1.98 9.18 -23.68
N TYR A 112 1.02 10.10 -23.58
CA TYR A 112 0.46 10.81 -24.74
C TYR A 112 1.18 12.12 -25.08
N GLU A 113 1.70 12.84 -24.10
CA GLU A 113 2.17 14.21 -24.29
C GLU A 113 3.69 14.33 -24.28
N SER A 114 4.42 13.42 -23.59
CA SER A 114 5.86 13.61 -23.43
C SER A 114 6.69 13.25 -24.65
N GLY A 115 6.18 12.40 -25.53
CA GLY A 115 6.95 11.83 -26.66
C GLY A 115 8.04 10.83 -26.23
N PHE A 116 8.16 10.51 -24.93
CA PHE A 116 9.08 9.49 -24.45
C PHE A 116 8.51 8.07 -24.63
N PRO A 117 9.35 7.07 -24.92
CA PRO A 117 8.88 5.70 -25.01
C PRO A 117 8.49 5.18 -23.62
N VAL A 118 7.20 4.97 -23.40
CA VAL A 118 6.67 4.36 -22.18
C VAL A 118 6.50 2.87 -22.41
N ARG A 119 7.22 2.06 -21.62
CA ARG A 119 7.10 0.61 -21.65
C ARG A 119 6.12 0.15 -20.57
N LYS A 120 5.04 -0.48 -20.97
CA LYS A 120 4.07 -1.09 -20.05
C LYS A 120 4.46 -2.55 -19.81
N VAL A 121 4.50 -2.95 -18.55
CA VAL A 121 4.83 -4.32 -18.12
C VAL A 121 3.80 -4.72 -17.07
N GLU A 122 3.17 -5.85 -17.26
CA GLU A 122 2.32 -6.46 -16.25
C GLU A 122 3.16 -7.40 -15.39
N VAL A 123 3.08 -7.20 -14.08
CA VAL A 123 3.77 -8.06 -13.10
C VAL A 123 2.70 -8.84 -12.36
N GLY A 124 2.55 -10.10 -12.73
CA GLY A 124 1.73 -11.05 -12.00
C GLY A 124 2.57 -11.78 -10.95
N VAL A 125 2.01 -11.99 -9.78
CA VAL A 125 2.55 -12.93 -8.81
C VAL A 125 1.73 -14.20 -8.91
N ASP A 126 2.30 -15.25 -9.48
CA ASP A 126 1.73 -16.58 -9.37
C ASP A 126 1.84 -17.01 -7.90
N VAL A 127 0.79 -16.70 -7.15
CA VAL A 127 0.64 -17.28 -5.81
C VAL A 127 0.25 -18.74 -6.03
N ASN A 128 1.26 -19.59 -6.13
CA ASN A 128 1.05 -21.04 -6.07
C ASN A 128 0.62 -21.32 -4.63
N LEU A 129 -0.68 -21.22 -4.37
CA LEU A 129 -1.30 -21.73 -3.16
C LEU A 129 -1.14 -23.25 -3.27
N ALA A 130 0.00 -23.78 -2.82
CA ALA A 130 0.11 -25.18 -2.55
C ALA A 130 -1.09 -25.51 -1.68
N GLU A 131 -1.99 -26.35 -2.17
CA GLU A 131 -3.06 -26.89 -1.35
C GLU A 131 -2.35 -27.51 -0.15
N THR A 132 -2.45 -26.81 0.99
CA THR A 132 -1.96 -27.37 2.23
C THR A 132 -2.87 -28.56 2.49
N ASP A 133 -2.30 -29.76 2.40
CA ASP A 133 -3.01 -30.96 2.79
C ASP A 133 -3.65 -30.71 4.16
N PRO A 134 -4.94 -30.94 4.30
CA PRO A 134 -5.62 -30.75 5.57
C PRO A 134 -4.89 -31.59 6.63
N ILE A 135 -4.64 -31.00 7.79
CA ILE A 135 -4.03 -31.73 8.89
C ILE A 135 -5.09 -32.74 9.39
N GLU A 136 -5.07 -33.92 8.82
CA GLU A 136 -5.91 -35.03 9.26
C GLU A 136 -5.20 -35.83 10.34
N VAL A 137 -5.80 -35.88 11.50
CA VAL A 137 -5.33 -36.72 12.60
C VAL A 137 -6.29 -37.88 12.75
N ALA A 138 -5.85 -39.09 12.37
CA ALA A 138 -6.65 -40.29 12.53
C ALA A 138 -6.94 -40.53 14.02
N LYS A 139 -8.20 -40.82 14.34
CA LYS A 139 -8.62 -41.17 15.72
C LYS A 139 -8.24 -42.61 16.03
N ASP A 140 -6.95 -42.85 16.08
CA ASP A 140 -6.45 -44.17 16.52
C ASP A 140 -6.55 -44.35 18.03
N GLU A 141 -6.32 -45.58 18.49
CA GLU A 141 -6.45 -45.93 19.90
C GLU A 141 -5.49 -45.15 20.80
N GLY A 142 -4.30 -44.80 20.29
CA GLY A 142 -3.30 -43.99 21.02
C GLY A 142 -3.73 -42.54 21.19
N ILE A 143 -4.34 -41.95 20.19
CA ILE A 143 -4.91 -40.60 20.24
C ILE A 143 -6.13 -40.56 21.14
N MET A 144 -7.01 -41.56 21.04
CA MET A 144 -8.17 -41.64 21.92
C MET A 144 -7.77 -41.82 23.41
N GLN A 145 -6.74 -42.60 23.70
CA GLN A 145 -6.19 -42.67 25.05
C GLN A 145 -5.64 -41.33 25.55
N ARG A 146 -4.93 -40.59 24.70
CA ARG A 146 -4.43 -39.24 25.06
C ARG A 146 -5.56 -38.27 25.31
N LEU A 147 -6.60 -38.30 24.48
CA LEU A 147 -7.80 -37.46 24.66
C LEU A 147 -8.56 -37.85 25.92
N GLY A 148 -8.67 -39.14 26.23
CA GLY A 148 -9.32 -39.65 27.44
C GLY A 148 -8.73 -39.07 28.74
N ARG A 149 -7.45 -38.70 28.75
CA ARG A 149 -6.83 -38.06 29.92
C ARG A 149 -7.39 -36.67 30.24
N PHE A 150 -7.97 -36.01 29.27
CA PHE A 150 -8.59 -34.69 29.46
C PHE A 150 -10.07 -34.79 29.88
N THR A 151 -10.68 -35.97 29.76
CA THR A 151 -12.06 -36.23 30.18
C THR A 151 -12.09 -36.95 31.55
N ASP A 152 -10.94 -37.38 32.06
CA ASP A 152 -10.84 -38.00 33.38
C ASP A 152 -10.86 -36.94 34.49
N PRO A 153 -11.86 -36.96 35.40
CA PRO A 153 -11.98 -35.98 36.48
C PRO A 153 -10.80 -35.97 37.46
N GLU A 154 -10.08 -37.09 37.55
CA GLU A 154 -8.91 -37.22 38.46
C GLU A 154 -7.59 -36.84 37.77
N SER A 155 -7.63 -36.62 36.47
CA SER A 155 -6.46 -36.22 35.71
C SER A 155 -6.13 -34.74 35.92
N LYS A 156 -4.85 -34.47 36.17
CA LYS A 156 -4.32 -33.08 36.23
C LYS A 156 -4.02 -32.49 34.84
N ALA A 157 -4.35 -33.20 33.76
CA ALA A 157 -4.14 -32.72 32.41
C ALA A 157 -5.18 -31.65 32.06
N THR A 158 -4.72 -30.43 31.75
CA THR A 158 -5.56 -29.33 31.33
C THR A 158 -5.21 -28.90 29.90
N LEU A 159 -6.22 -28.70 29.07
CA LEU A 159 -6.04 -28.02 27.79
C LEU A 159 -5.88 -26.52 28.03
N SER A 160 -4.83 -25.95 27.49
CA SER A 160 -4.72 -24.49 27.52
C SER A 160 -5.84 -23.86 26.65
N PRO A 161 -6.41 -22.72 27.05
CA PRO A 161 -7.42 -22.05 26.22
C PRO A 161 -6.95 -21.77 24.78
N THR A 162 -5.67 -21.51 24.59
CA THR A 162 -5.06 -21.28 23.28
C THR A 162 -5.01 -22.54 22.43
N ALA A 163 -4.86 -23.73 23.01
CA ALA A 163 -4.88 -24.99 22.31
C ALA A 163 -6.31 -25.34 21.88
N PHE A 164 -7.32 -25.04 22.71
CA PHE A 164 -8.72 -25.29 22.39
C PHE A 164 -9.18 -24.54 21.14
N PHE A 165 -8.82 -23.26 21.02
CA PHE A 165 -9.19 -22.44 19.84
C PHE A 165 -8.40 -22.74 18.56
N ARG A 166 -7.36 -23.56 18.63
CA ARG A 166 -6.61 -23.99 17.44
C ARG A 166 -7.18 -25.21 16.73
N TYR A 167 -8.06 -25.96 17.38
CA TYR A 167 -8.57 -27.26 16.90
C TYR A 167 -10.10 -27.31 16.78
N VAL A 168 -10.79 -26.20 16.95
CA VAL A 168 -12.19 -25.97 16.65
C VAL A 168 -12.27 -24.99 15.48
#